data_57550f31f1e56b85b071b49f39726c78
#
_entry.id   57550f31f1e56b85b071b49f39726c78
#
_cell.length_a   1.000
_cell.length_b   1.000
_cell.length_c   1.000
_cell.angle_alpha   90.00
_cell.angle_beta   90.00
_cell.angle_gamma   90.00
#
_symmetry.space_group_name_H-M   'P 1'
#
loop_
_entity.id
_entity.type
_entity.pdbx_description
1 polymer ?
#
loop_
_entity_poly.entity_id
_entity_poly.type
_entity_poly.pdbx_seq_one_letter_code
_entity_poly.pdbx_strand_id
1 'polypeptide(L)'
;LNGDLHLKIPKKWKKIGDIAIIDFSELNELERLEVAPIYAKYLKVKTVLQKNKINGELRKPDNIEILFGEDTETEITEYGIKYRMDLSKTMWSPGNTGWRSILDGPKNVSDFYDFNNPKVIIDYFAGIGYFTIQLAKSYPDAKIFSIDKNPDSVKYLKQNLEFNNINNVEVLNDDCRNINQKADVIHLGYISNTLDFLEHAHSNLNDEGIAIFHEAYNNSWLGFKKRSDWGSIPITFSELMEEYGFSTKKFERVKFYGPSKSHIIAYLQKK
;
A
#
# COMPACT_ATOMS: atom_id res chain seq x y z
N LEU A 1 -35.18 -19.07 -30.96
CA LEU A 1 -34.67 -17.78 -30.51
C LEU A 1 -33.15 -17.89 -30.36
N ASN A 2 -32.41 -17.85 -31.49
CA ASN A 2 -30.96 -17.75 -31.52
C ASN A 2 -30.58 -16.28 -31.43
N GLY A 3 -30.45 -15.75 -30.25
CA GLY A 3 -29.76 -14.52 -29.99
C GLY A 3 -28.38 -14.84 -29.48
N ASP A 4 -27.34 -14.71 -30.30
CA ASP A 4 -25.98 -14.70 -29.87
C ASP A 4 -25.78 -13.48 -28.97
N LEU A 5 -26.02 -13.63 -27.66
CA LEU A 5 -25.62 -12.68 -26.64
C LEU A 5 -24.10 -12.69 -26.62
N HIS A 6 -23.48 -11.80 -27.37
CA HIS A 6 -22.04 -11.49 -27.23
C HIS A 6 -21.83 -10.71 -25.93
N LEU A 7 -22.05 -11.39 -24.79
CA LEU A 7 -21.70 -10.85 -23.48
C LEU A 7 -20.19 -10.58 -23.44
N LYS A 8 -19.81 -9.33 -23.21
CA LYS A 8 -18.42 -8.94 -23.03
C LYS A 8 -17.94 -9.34 -21.64
N ILE A 9 -17.79 -10.64 -21.43
CA ILE A 9 -17.41 -11.23 -20.15
C ILE A 9 -16.00 -10.74 -19.73
N PRO A 10 -15.83 -10.18 -18.53
CA PRO A 10 -14.54 -9.73 -18.04
C PRO A 10 -13.50 -10.86 -17.98
N LYS A 11 -12.31 -10.64 -18.56
CA LYS A 11 -11.22 -11.62 -18.56
C LYS A 11 -10.22 -11.41 -17.42
N LYS A 12 -10.39 -10.36 -16.62
CA LYS A 12 -9.47 -9.98 -15.53
C LYS A 12 -10.26 -9.77 -14.25
N TRP A 13 -9.71 -10.30 -13.17
CA TRP A 13 -10.25 -10.14 -11.82
C TRP A 13 -9.13 -10.02 -10.80
N LYS A 14 -9.46 -9.56 -9.61
CA LYS A 14 -8.61 -9.64 -8.43
C LYS A 14 -9.29 -10.53 -7.42
N LYS A 15 -8.60 -11.56 -6.93
CA LYS A 15 -9.06 -12.38 -5.82
C LYS A 15 -8.28 -11.98 -4.57
N ILE A 16 -8.99 -11.66 -3.50
CA ILE A 16 -8.45 -11.30 -2.20
C ILE A 16 -9.15 -12.18 -1.18
N GLY A 17 -8.43 -13.14 -0.63
CA GLY A 17 -9.02 -14.18 0.21
C GLY A 17 -10.15 -14.93 -0.51
N ASP A 18 -11.34 -14.84 0.03
CA ASP A 18 -12.57 -15.44 -0.49
C ASP A 18 -13.51 -14.44 -1.19
N ILE A 19 -13.00 -13.29 -1.61
CA ILE A 19 -13.73 -12.26 -2.36
C ILE A 19 -13.07 -12.01 -3.71
N ALA A 20 -13.89 -11.86 -4.76
CA ALA A 20 -13.44 -11.43 -6.08
C ALA A 20 -13.90 -10.00 -6.39
N ILE A 21 -13.00 -9.19 -6.95
CA ILE A 21 -13.28 -7.84 -7.45
C ILE A 21 -13.12 -7.87 -8.97
N ILE A 22 -14.19 -7.56 -9.70
CA ILE A 22 -14.25 -7.70 -11.15
C ILE A 22 -14.81 -6.41 -11.77
N ASP A 23 -14.30 -6.03 -12.91
CA ASP A 23 -14.78 -4.87 -13.67
C ASP A 23 -15.87 -5.30 -14.65
N PHE A 24 -17.12 -5.10 -14.27
CA PHE A 24 -18.29 -5.40 -15.08
C PHE A 24 -18.87 -4.14 -15.76
N SER A 25 -18.10 -3.07 -15.89
CA SER A 25 -18.58 -1.78 -16.45
C SER A 25 -19.13 -1.86 -17.88
N GLU A 26 -18.76 -2.90 -18.64
CA GLU A 26 -19.27 -3.15 -19.99
C GLU A 26 -20.61 -3.92 -20.03
N LEU A 27 -21.10 -4.40 -18.89
CA LEU A 27 -22.37 -5.12 -18.75
C LEU A 27 -23.44 -4.23 -18.11
N ASN A 28 -24.69 -4.41 -18.50
CA ASN A 28 -25.82 -3.79 -17.82
C ASN A 28 -26.11 -4.46 -16.46
N GLU A 29 -27.01 -3.90 -15.67
CA GLU A 29 -27.28 -4.35 -14.29
C GLU A 29 -27.76 -5.81 -14.25
N LEU A 30 -28.70 -6.21 -15.13
CA LEU A 30 -29.20 -7.59 -15.18
C LEU A 30 -28.11 -8.58 -15.55
N GLU A 31 -27.32 -8.26 -16.57
CA GLU A 31 -26.19 -9.09 -17.01
C GLU A 31 -25.15 -9.27 -15.88
N ARG A 32 -24.86 -8.22 -15.10
CA ARG A 32 -23.94 -8.30 -13.96
C ARG A 32 -24.44 -9.30 -12.91
N LEU A 33 -25.73 -9.22 -12.56
CA LEU A 33 -26.37 -10.10 -11.59
C LEU A 33 -26.43 -11.56 -12.06
N GLU A 34 -26.59 -11.80 -13.36
CA GLU A 34 -26.57 -13.15 -13.94
C GLU A 34 -25.16 -13.75 -13.98
N VAL A 35 -24.14 -12.94 -14.28
CA VAL A 35 -22.77 -13.41 -14.49
C VAL A 35 -21.99 -13.54 -13.18
N ALA A 36 -22.27 -12.69 -12.18
CA ALA A 36 -21.53 -12.70 -10.91
C ALA A 36 -21.56 -14.04 -10.15
N PRO A 37 -22.71 -14.77 -10.07
CA PRO A 37 -22.74 -16.10 -9.44
C PRO A 37 -21.86 -17.15 -10.17
N ILE A 38 -21.70 -17.02 -11.50
CA ILE A 38 -20.86 -17.90 -12.30
C ILE A 38 -19.39 -17.68 -11.91
N TYR A 39 -18.97 -16.41 -11.77
CA TYR A 39 -17.63 -16.09 -11.26
C TYR A 39 -17.43 -16.57 -9.84
N ALA A 40 -18.40 -16.39 -8.95
CA ALA A 40 -18.32 -16.86 -7.57
C ALA A 40 -18.03 -18.38 -7.51
N LYS A 41 -18.78 -19.15 -8.29
CA LYS A 41 -18.58 -20.62 -8.40
C LYS A 41 -17.23 -20.97 -9.01
N TYR A 42 -16.86 -20.32 -10.11
CA TYR A 42 -15.60 -20.61 -10.82
C TYR A 42 -14.37 -20.27 -9.96
N LEU A 43 -14.38 -19.10 -9.31
CA LEU A 43 -13.27 -18.61 -8.50
C LEU A 43 -13.28 -19.18 -7.07
N LYS A 44 -14.34 -19.90 -6.69
CA LYS A 44 -14.56 -20.41 -5.33
C LYS A 44 -14.44 -19.29 -4.30
N VAL A 45 -15.27 -18.26 -4.47
CA VAL A 45 -15.36 -17.10 -3.58
C VAL A 45 -16.77 -16.97 -3.01
N LYS A 46 -16.88 -16.40 -1.80
CA LYS A 46 -18.17 -16.15 -1.15
C LYS A 46 -18.86 -14.89 -1.67
N THR A 47 -18.08 -13.92 -2.16
CA THR A 47 -18.60 -12.61 -2.61
C THR A 47 -17.92 -12.17 -3.90
N VAL A 48 -18.71 -11.55 -4.79
CA VAL A 48 -18.23 -10.87 -5.99
C VAL A 48 -18.61 -9.40 -5.90
N LEU A 49 -17.60 -8.53 -5.98
CA LEU A 49 -17.74 -7.08 -5.95
C LEU A 49 -17.47 -6.48 -7.32
N GLN A 50 -18.23 -5.45 -7.68
CA GLN A 50 -17.87 -4.57 -8.79
C GLN A 50 -16.59 -3.83 -8.45
N LYS A 51 -15.66 -3.76 -9.42
CA LYS A 51 -14.44 -2.97 -9.26
C LYS A 51 -14.77 -1.48 -9.19
N ASN A 52 -14.37 -0.84 -8.11
CA ASN A 52 -14.57 0.56 -7.85
C ASN A 52 -13.24 1.33 -7.80
N LYS A 53 -13.34 2.65 -7.84
CA LYS A 53 -12.19 3.54 -7.66
C LYS A 53 -11.88 3.69 -6.17
N ILE A 54 -10.62 3.92 -5.87
CA ILE A 54 -10.16 4.34 -4.55
C ILE A 54 -10.04 5.86 -4.60
N ASN A 55 -10.78 6.56 -3.77
CA ASN A 55 -10.87 8.02 -3.80
C ASN A 55 -10.64 8.66 -2.43
N GLY A 56 -10.49 9.99 -2.48
CA GLY A 56 -10.37 10.84 -1.30
C GLY A 56 -9.08 10.63 -0.50
N GLU A 57 -8.89 11.48 0.48
CA GLU A 57 -7.74 11.48 1.37
C GLU A 57 -7.64 10.21 2.21
N LEU A 58 -8.77 9.65 2.62
CA LEU A 58 -8.83 8.41 3.41
C LEU A 58 -8.60 7.14 2.57
N ARG A 59 -8.41 7.26 1.25
CA ARG A 59 -8.14 6.14 0.34
C ARG A 59 -9.15 5.00 0.47
N LYS A 60 -10.43 5.35 0.60
CA LYS A 60 -11.54 4.39 0.67
C LYS A 60 -12.04 4.00 -0.73
N PRO A 61 -12.56 2.78 -0.90
CA PRO A 61 -13.32 2.43 -2.08
C PRO A 61 -14.60 3.27 -2.17
N ASP A 62 -14.90 3.77 -3.37
CA ASP A 62 -16.19 4.43 -3.61
C ASP A 62 -17.29 3.39 -3.77
N ASN A 63 -18.46 3.66 -3.19
CA ASN A 63 -19.74 2.96 -3.42
C ASN A 63 -19.57 1.49 -3.86
N ILE A 64 -19.26 0.61 -2.90
CA ILE A 64 -19.11 -0.81 -3.19
C ILE A 64 -20.45 -1.39 -3.62
N GLU A 65 -20.49 -1.97 -4.82
CA GLU A 65 -21.61 -2.73 -5.35
C GLU A 65 -21.33 -4.22 -5.15
N ILE A 66 -22.14 -4.90 -4.35
CA ILE A 66 -22.09 -6.34 -4.15
C ILE A 66 -22.99 -6.99 -5.20
N LEU A 67 -22.39 -7.78 -6.10
CA LEU A 67 -23.11 -8.45 -7.18
C LEU A 67 -23.49 -9.89 -6.86
N PHE A 68 -22.78 -10.50 -5.88
CA PHE A 68 -23.07 -11.83 -5.34
C PHE A 68 -22.51 -11.93 -3.93
N GLY A 69 -23.23 -12.62 -3.03
CA GLY A 69 -22.88 -12.73 -1.62
C GLY A 69 -23.32 -11.50 -0.81
N GLU A 70 -22.85 -11.41 0.43
CA GLU A 70 -23.25 -10.34 1.35
C GLU A 70 -22.09 -9.75 2.13
N ASP A 71 -21.04 -10.54 2.36
CA ASP A 71 -19.94 -10.20 3.25
C ASP A 71 -18.76 -9.59 2.48
N THR A 72 -18.30 -8.43 2.91
CA THR A 72 -17.14 -7.72 2.35
C THR A 72 -15.87 -7.88 3.19
N GLU A 73 -15.96 -8.53 4.36
CA GLU A 73 -14.79 -8.89 5.16
C GLU A 73 -14.11 -10.15 4.63
N THR A 74 -12.79 -10.14 4.63
CA THR A 74 -11.98 -11.29 4.22
C THR A 74 -10.68 -11.35 4.99
N GLU A 75 -10.07 -12.54 5.00
CA GLU A 75 -8.75 -12.78 5.58
C GLU A 75 -7.80 -13.32 4.51
N ILE A 76 -6.55 -12.93 4.60
CA ILE A 76 -5.47 -13.47 3.79
C ILE A 76 -4.23 -13.72 4.64
N THR A 77 -3.38 -14.60 4.16
CA THR A 77 -2.02 -14.76 4.69
C THR A 77 -1.02 -14.42 3.60
N GLU A 78 -0.13 -13.48 3.87
CA GLU A 78 0.92 -13.04 2.96
C GLU A 78 2.25 -13.01 3.72
N TYR A 79 3.25 -13.77 3.25
CA TYR A 79 4.56 -13.90 3.92
C TYR A 79 4.47 -14.21 5.43
N GLY A 80 3.64 -15.18 5.80
CA GLY A 80 3.43 -15.58 7.21
C GLY A 80 2.67 -14.58 8.07
N ILE A 81 2.21 -13.46 7.52
CA ILE A 81 1.40 -12.46 8.21
C ILE A 81 -0.05 -12.62 7.83
N LYS A 82 -0.91 -12.65 8.84
CA LYS A 82 -2.36 -12.70 8.69
C LYS A 82 -2.93 -11.28 8.63
N TYR A 83 -3.77 -11.03 7.65
CA TYR A 83 -4.49 -9.77 7.51
C TYR A 83 -5.98 -10.03 7.41
N ARG A 84 -6.77 -9.36 8.27
CA ARG A 84 -8.22 -9.19 8.12
C ARG A 84 -8.50 -7.80 7.59
N MET A 85 -9.48 -7.68 6.71
CA MET A 85 -9.89 -6.41 6.13
C MET A 85 -11.33 -6.46 5.64
N ASP A 86 -11.96 -5.29 5.60
CA ASP A 86 -13.24 -5.07 4.90
C ASP A 86 -12.95 -4.34 3.58
N LEU A 87 -13.18 -5.01 2.46
CA LEU A 87 -12.90 -4.46 1.13
C LEU A 87 -13.86 -3.33 0.71
N SER A 88 -14.91 -3.08 1.50
CA SER A 88 -15.78 -1.91 1.34
C SER A 88 -15.26 -0.66 2.04
N LYS A 89 -14.35 -0.80 3.00
CA LYS A 89 -13.88 0.28 3.89
C LYS A 89 -12.38 0.54 3.81
N THR A 90 -11.61 -0.47 3.42
CA THR A 90 -10.15 -0.39 3.41
C THR A 90 -9.60 -0.74 2.03
N MET A 91 -8.46 -0.17 1.69
CA MET A 91 -7.79 -0.45 0.44
C MET A 91 -6.89 -1.70 0.59
N TRP A 92 -6.91 -2.59 -0.40
CA TRP A 92 -5.90 -3.62 -0.57
C TRP A 92 -5.29 -3.59 -1.96
N SER A 93 -3.96 -3.59 -2.05
CA SER A 93 -3.25 -3.58 -3.33
C SER A 93 -2.42 -4.85 -3.51
N PRO A 94 -2.96 -5.90 -4.18
CA PRO A 94 -2.20 -7.12 -4.45
C PRO A 94 -0.89 -6.88 -5.22
N GLY A 95 -0.84 -5.84 -6.04
CA GLY A 95 0.34 -5.51 -6.86
C GLY A 95 1.56 -5.00 -6.07
N ASN A 96 1.47 -4.85 -4.75
CA ASN A 96 2.58 -4.43 -3.89
C ASN A 96 3.13 -5.59 -3.03
N THR A 97 2.64 -6.82 -3.24
CA THR A 97 3.00 -8.00 -2.43
C THR A 97 4.51 -8.16 -2.25
N GLY A 98 5.28 -8.15 -3.33
CA GLY A 98 6.74 -8.31 -3.25
C GLY A 98 7.43 -7.22 -2.42
N TRP A 99 6.89 -5.99 -2.39
CA TRP A 99 7.46 -4.87 -1.63
C TRP A 99 7.01 -4.81 -0.17
N ARG A 100 6.01 -5.59 0.20
CA ARG A 100 5.62 -5.77 1.59
C ARG A 100 6.39 -6.90 2.30
N SER A 101 7.13 -7.69 1.56
CA SER A 101 7.87 -8.82 2.10
C SER A 101 9.24 -8.41 2.65
N ILE A 102 9.26 -7.59 3.70
CA ILE A 102 10.50 -7.07 4.31
C ILE A 102 11.36 -8.20 4.86
N LEU A 103 10.72 -9.21 5.50
CA LEU A 103 11.42 -10.32 6.15
C LEU A 103 11.83 -11.42 5.16
N ASP A 104 10.91 -11.82 4.27
CA ASP A 104 11.06 -13.00 3.44
C ASP A 104 11.06 -12.68 1.93
N GLY A 105 11.22 -11.41 1.59
CA GLY A 105 11.15 -10.92 0.22
C GLY A 105 12.46 -10.96 -0.56
N PRO A 106 12.40 -10.49 -1.80
CA PRO A 106 13.62 -10.32 -2.59
C PRO A 106 14.64 -9.45 -1.87
N LYS A 107 15.92 -9.77 -2.02
CA LYS A 107 17.03 -9.08 -1.33
C LYS A 107 16.99 -7.55 -1.52
N ASN A 108 16.61 -7.07 -2.70
CA ASN A 108 16.47 -5.64 -2.97
C ASN A 108 15.40 -4.95 -2.10
N VAL A 109 14.39 -5.68 -1.62
CA VAL A 109 13.36 -5.15 -0.71
C VAL A 109 13.92 -5.07 0.70
N SER A 110 14.53 -6.15 1.21
CA SER A 110 15.13 -6.15 2.55
C SER A 110 16.20 -5.07 2.70
N ASP A 111 16.99 -4.81 1.64
CA ASP A 111 18.02 -3.77 1.65
C ASP A 111 17.46 -2.35 1.87
N PHE A 112 16.21 -2.06 1.50
CA PHE A 112 15.55 -0.78 1.79
C PHE A 112 15.11 -0.64 3.24
N TYR A 113 14.96 -1.75 3.93
CA TYR A 113 14.49 -1.81 5.31
C TYR A 113 15.56 -2.35 6.27
N ASP A 114 16.81 -2.34 5.85
CA ASP A 114 17.96 -2.68 6.71
C ASP A 114 18.43 -1.42 7.46
N PHE A 115 17.91 -1.25 8.67
CA PHE A 115 18.22 -0.13 9.54
C PHE A 115 19.14 -0.60 10.68
N ASN A 116 20.11 0.21 11.06
CA ASN A 116 21.02 -0.11 12.13
C ASN A 116 20.37 0.09 13.52
N ASN A 117 19.64 -0.94 13.99
CA ASN A 117 19.06 -1.02 15.34
C ASN A 117 18.22 0.22 15.74
N PRO A 118 17.18 0.59 14.96
CA PRO A 118 16.35 1.73 15.25
C PRO A 118 15.61 1.54 16.58
N LYS A 119 15.44 2.62 17.35
CA LYS A 119 14.72 2.61 18.63
C LYS A 119 13.29 3.05 18.46
N VAL A 120 13.05 3.99 17.53
CA VAL A 120 11.72 4.53 17.22
C VAL A 120 11.51 4.52 15.72
N ILE A 121 10.41 3.90 15.29
CA ILE A 121 9.95 3.89 13.90
C ILE A 121 8.56 4.52 13.86
N ILE A 122 8.27 5.34 12.84
CA ILE A 122 6.92 5.86 12.62
C ILE A 122 6.45 5.47 11.22
N ASP A 123 5.25 4.86 11.14
CA ASP A 123 4.55 4.60 9.88
C ASP A 123 3.41 5.62 9.73
N TYR A 124 3.59 6.61 8.84
CA TYR A 124 2.68 7.74 8.67
C TYR A 124 1.36 7.37 7.99
N PHE A 125 1.33 6.25 7.26
CA PHE A 125 0.17 5.81 6.48
C PHE A 125 -0.03 4.32 6.63
N ALA A 126 -0.28 3.89 7.87
CA ALA A 126 -0.21 2.49 8.25
C ALA A 126 -1.27 1.60 7.57
N GLY A 127 -2.42 2.18 7.17
CA GLY A 127 -3.53 1.41 6.64
C GLY A 127 -3.96 0.33 7.63
N ILE A 128 -4.09 -0.90 7.16
CA ILE A 128 -4.41 -2.07 7.99
C ILE A 128 -3.16 -2.78 8.53
N GLY A 129 -1.98 -2.15 8.44
CA GLY A 129 -0.71 -2.68 8.91
C GLY A 129 0.21 -3.24 7.83
N TYR A 130 0.11 -2.76 6.60
CA TYR A 130 0.87 -3.27 5.44
C TYR A 130 2.37 -3.37 5.68
N PHE A 131 2.98 -2.30 6.18
CA PHE A 131 4.40 -2.24 6.52
C PHE A 131 4.62 -2.31 8.02
N THR A 132 3.72 -1.74 8.82
CA THR A 132 3.79 -1.73 10.29
C THR A 132 4.09 -3.11 10.86
N ILE A 133 3.36 -4.16 10.46
CA ILE A 133 3.50 -5.51 11.02
C ILE A 133 4.86 -6.12 10.62
N GLN A 134 5.29 -5.90 9.39
CA GLN A 134 6.60 -6.35 8.92
C GLN A 134 7.73 -5.66 9.70
N LEU A 135 7.65 -4.33 9.85
CA LEU A 135 8.61 -3.54 10.61
C LEU A 135 8.66 -3.98 12.07
N ALA A 136 7.49 -4.22 12.68
CA ALA A 136 7.42 -4.67 14.08
C ALA A 136 8.08 -6.03 14.31
N LYS A 137 7.94 -6.95 13.35
CA LYS A 137 8.61 -8.25 13.39
C LYS A 137 10.12 -8.15 13.11
N SER A 138 10.53 -7.25 12.20
CA SER A 138 11.95 -7.04 11.87
C SER A 138 12.71 -6.37 13.01
N TYR A 139 12.02 -5.50 13.76
CA TYR A 139 12.61 -4.68 14.83
C TYR A 139 11.82 -4.84 16.14
N PRO A 140 11.89 -6.01 16.77
CA PRO A 140 11.10 -6.30 17.98
C PRO A 140 11.46 -5.41 19.18
N ASP A 141 12.66 -4.84 19.22
CA ASP A 141 13.13 -3.94 20.26
C ASP A 141 12.82 -2.46 19.97
N ALA A 142 12.29 -2.14 18.78
CA ALA A 142 11.89 -0.79 18.44
C ALA A 142 10.46 -0.51 18.92
N LYS A 143 10.22 0.72 19.40
CA LYS A 143 8.85 1.24 19.56
C LYS A 143 8.36 1.76 18.21
N ILE A 144 7.20 1.31 17.78
CA ILE A 144 6.61 1.74 16.50
C ILE A 144 5.34 2.55 16.77
N PHE A 145 5.25 3.72 16.13
CA PHE A 145 4.02 4.52 16.07
C PHE A 145 3.41 4.36 14.69
N SER A 146 2.17 3.89 14.64
CA SER A 146 1.46 3.66 13.38
C SER A 146 0.23 4.53 13.29
N ILE A 147 0.21 5.38 12.28
CA ILE A 147 -0.76 6.46 12.15
C ILE A 147 -1.58 6.23 10.88
N ASP A 148 -2.90 6.36 10.99
CA ASP A 148 -3.79 6.42 9.84
C ASP A 148 -5.02 7.28 10.15
N LYS A 149 -5.44 8.11 9.19
CA LYS A 149 -6.64 8.97 9.33
C LYS A 149 -7.93 8.19 9.20
N ASN A 150 -7.92 7.04 8.52
CA ASN A 150 -9.10 6.23 8.30
C ASN A 150 -9.40 5.36 9.54
N PRO A 151 -10.48 5.64 10.30
CA PRO A 151 -10.80 4.87 11.51
C PRO A 151 -11.10 3.40 11.23
N ASP A 152 -11.61 3.07 10.03
CA ASP A 152 -11.80 1.67 9.63
C ASP A 152 -10.45 0.96 9.44
N SER A 153 -9.47 1.63 8.82
CA SER A 153 -8.10 1.09 8.71
C SER A 153 -7.48 0.86 10.07
N VAL A 154 -7.61 1.82 11.00
CA VAL A 154 -7.11 1.71 12.37
C VAL A 154 -7.75 0.55 13.13
N LYS A 155 -9.07 0.33 12.95
CA LYS A 155 -9.77 -0.83 13.53
C LYS A 155 -9.12 -2.14 13.06
N TYR A 156 -8.92 -2.31 11.75
CA TYR A 156 -8.32 -3.53 11.20
C TYR A 156 -6.83 -3.64 11.52
N LEU A 157 -6.10 -2.53 11.60
CA LEU A 157 -4.70 -2.52 12.05
C LEU A 157 -4.58 -3.13 13.45
N LYS A 158 -5.39 -2.69 14.41
CA LYS A 158 -5.39 -3.23 15.78
C LYS A 158 -5.66 -4.74 15.80
N GLN A 159 -6.69 -5.20 15.09
CA GLN A 159 -6.99 -6.63 14.96
C GLN A 159 -5.83 -7.42 14.32
N ASN A 160 -5.20 -6.86 13.30
CA ASN A 160 -4.10 -7.51 12.60
C ASN A 160 -2.83 -7.58 13.47
N LEU A 161 -2.59 -6.60 14.33
CA LEU A 161 -1.52 -6.65 15.33
C LEU A 161 -1.77 -7.80 16.32
N GLU A 162 -2.99 -7.94 16.85
CA GLU A 162 -3.37 -9.03 17.74
C GLU A 162 -3.21 -10.40 17.06
N PHE A 163 -3.69 -10.57 15.81
CA PHE A 163 -3.57 -11.82 15.05
C PHE A 163 -2.12 -12.25 14.79
N ASN A 164 -1.20 -11.32 14.79
CA ASN A 164 0.22 -11.57 14.54
C ASN A 164 1.07 -11.53 15.82
N ASN A 165 0.45 -11.41 17.01
CA ASN A 165 1.10 -11.30 18.32
C ASN A 165 2.12 -10.16 18.40
N ILE A 166 1.77 -9.00 17.83
CA ILE A 166 2.58 -7.79 17.82
C ILE A 166 2.20 -6.89 19.01
N ASN A 167 3.16 -6.50 19.83
CA ASN A 167 2.96 -5.73 21.05
C ASN A 167 3.83 -4.47 21.17
N ASN A 168 4.73 -4.22 20.24
CA ASN A 168 5.62 -3.07 20.21
C ASN A 168 5.12 -1.90 19.34
N VAL A 169 3.82 -1.88 19.01
CA VAL A 169 3.17 -0.88 18.16
C VAL A 169 2.13 -0.09 18.93
N GLU A 170 2.24 1.23 18.88
CA GLU A 170 1.22 2.17 19.33
C GLU A 170 0.45 2.69 18.10
N VAL A 171 -0.89 2.54 18.12
CA VAL A 171 -1.76 2.88 16.98
C VAL A 171 -2.52 4.15 17.24
N LEU A 172 -2.38 5.13 16.35
CA LEU A 172 -2.99 6.45 16.43
C LEU A 172 -3.96 6.66 15.26
N ASN A 173 -5.21 7.06 15.56
CA ASN A 173 -6.16 7.47 14.54
C ASN A 173 -6.11 9.00 14.41
N ASP A 174 -5.20 9.50 13.62
CA ASP A 174 -4.92 10.93 13.48
C ASP A 174 -4.29 11.26 12.12
N ASP A 175 -4.10 12.53 11.87
CA ASP A 175 -3.22 13.02 10.82
C ASP A 175 -1.76 12.92 11.30
N CYS A 176 -0.89 12.32 10.48
CA CYS A 176 0.53 12.18 10.84
C CYS A 176 1.22 13.52 11.10
N ARG A 177 0.70 14.64 10.56
CA ARG A 177 1.21 15.99 10.80
C ARG A 177 0.95 16.53 12.22
N ASN A 178 0.05 15.86 12.97
CA ASN A 178 -0.20 16.21 14.38
C ASN A 178 0.78 15.52 15.34
N ILE A 179 1.64 14.65 14.84
CA ILE A 179 2.57 13.85 15.65
C ILE A 179 3.91 14.59 15.76
N ASN A 180 4.34 14.88 16.98
CA ASN A 180 5.62 15.52 17.28
C ASN A 180 6.56 14.55 18.00
N GLN A 181 6.71 13.34 17.46
CA GLN A 181 7.58 12.30 17.99
C GLN A 181 8.86 12.20 17.16
N LYS A 182 10.02 12.25 17.83
CA LYS A 182 11.31 11.98 17.18
C LYS A 182 11.44 10.50 16.85
N ALA A 183 12.02 10.19 15.69
CA ALA A 183 12.20 8.83 15.20
C ALA A 183 13.52 8.65 14.46
N ASP A 184 14.02 7.42 14.45
CA ASP A 184 15.16 7.01 13.66
C ASP A 184 14.76 6.69 12.22
N VAL A 185 13.51 6.20 12.06
CA VAL A 185 12.94 5.84 10.75
C VAL A 185 11.51 6.34 10.64
N ILE A 186 11.18 6.95 9.50
CA ILE A 186 9.79 7.29 9.13
C ILE A 186 9.46 6.65 7.80
N HIS A 187 8.38 5.87 7.76
CA HIS A 187 7.84 5.27 6.56
C HIS A 187 6.70 6.11 5.98
N LEU A 188 6.81 6.49 4.69
CA LEU A 188 5.89 7.37 3.96
C LEU A 188 5.27 6.62 2.78
N GLY A 189 4.25 5.81 3.05
CA GLY A 189 3.61 4.90 2.09
C GLY A 189 2.38 5.42 1.36
N TYR A 190 2.15 6.73 1.25
CA TYR A 190 0.89 7.31 0.72
C TYR A 190 0.72 7.18 -0.79
N ILE A 191 1.79 7.34 -1.57
CA ILE A 191 1.85 7.17 -3.05
C ILE A 191 0.99 8.19 -3.82
N SER A 192 0.71 9.35 -3.26
CA SER A 192 0.05 10.46 -3.94
C SER A 192 0.28 11.71 -3.13
N ASN A 193 1.06 12.64 -3.65
CA ASN A 193 1.46 13.86 -2.95
C ASN A 193 2.20 13.58 -1.63
N THR A 194 3.03 12.54 -1.58
CA THR A 194 3.85 12.20 -0.40
C THR A 194 4.85 13.31 -0.07
N LEU A 195 5.20 14.14 -1.07
CA LEU A 195 6.03 15.34 -0.88
C LEU A 195 5.47 16.30 0.18
N ASP A 196 4.15 16.43 0.29
CA ASP A 196 3.49 17.34 1.23
C ASP A 196 3.76 16.99 2.72
N PHE A 197 4.35 15.81 2.96
CA PHE A 197 4.67 15.31 4.30
C PHE A 197 6.17 15.30 4.60
N LEU A 198 7.03 15.62 3.62
CA LEU A 198 8.49 15.51 3.79
C LEU A 198 9.06 16.50 4.80
N GLU A 199 8.60 17.75 4.80
CA GLU A 199 9.07 18.76 5.79
C GLU A 199 8.73 18.30 7.21
N HIS A 200 7.53 17.78 7.41
CA HIS A 200 7.12 17.26 8.71
C HIS A 200 7.92 15.99 9.09
N ALA A 201 8.15 15.08 8.16
CA ALA A 201 8.99 13.92 8.37
C ALA A 201 10.43 14.33 8.72
N HIS A 202 11.00 15.30 8.00
CA HIS A 202 12.32 15.85 8.29
C HIS A 202 12.40 16.41 9.70
N SER A 203 11.39 17.19 10.12
CA SER A 203 11.34 17.76 11.48
C SER A 203 11.26 16.71 12.58
N ASN A 204 10.62 15.56 12.31
CA ASN A 204 10.46 14.47 13.26
C ASN A 204 11.60 13.43 13.23
N LEU A 205 12.42 13.41 12.21
CA LEU A 205 13.60 12.54 12.18
C LEU A 205 14.70 13.03 13.12
N ASN A 206 15.36 12.10 13.77
CA ASN A 206 16.66 12.30 14.43
C ASN A 206 17.72 12.68 13.40
N ASP A 207 18.87 13.18 13.84
CA ASP A 207 20.00 13.42 12.95
C ASP A 207 20.43 12.11 12.30
N GLU A 208 20.73 12.16 11.01
CA GLU A 208 20.98 10.99 10.15
C GLU A 208 19.83 9.98 10.06
N GLY A 209 18.65 10.31 10.59
CA GLY A 209 17.44 9.50 10.50
C GLY A 209 16.99 9.26 9.05
N ILE A 210 16.18 8.24 8.86
CA ILE A 210 15.86 7.71 7.52
C ILE A 210 14.37 7.87 7.23
N ALA A 211 14.05 8.41 6.05
CA ALA A 211 12.71 8.34 5.48
C ALA A 211 12.66 7.31 4.35
N ILE A 212 11.72 6.36 4.45
CA ILE A 212 11.36 5.48 3.34
C ILE A 212 10.20 6.12 2.59
N PHE A 213 10.50 6.65 1.44
CA PHE A 213 9.60 7.48 0.65
C PHE A 213 9.03 6.71 -0.54
N HIS A 214 7.70 6.68 -0.65
CA HIS A 214 7.00 6.12 -1.79
C HIS A 214 6.22 7.20 -2.54
N GLU A 215 6.35 7.26 -3.86
CA GLU A 215 5.59 8.17 -4.71
C GLU A 215 5.43 7.62 -6.13
N ALA A 216 4.53 8.22 -6.91
CA ALA A 216 4.30 7.89 -8.31
C ALA A 216 4.72 9.05 -9.23
N TYR A 217 5.84 8.90 -9.92
CA TYR A 217 6.37 9.91 -10.83
C TYR A 217 6.21 9.54 -12.31
N ASN A 218 6.15 10.55 -13.17
CA ASN A 218 6.28 10.36 -14.61
C ASN A 218 7.71 9.90 -14.95
N ASN A 219 7.81 8.86 -15.78
CA ASN A 219 9.11 8.32 -16.20
C ASN A 219 9.97 9.36 -16.92
N SER A 220 9.35 10.26 -17.69
CA SER A 220 10.05 11.35 -18.38
C SER A 220 10.65 12.37 -17.41
N TRP A 221 9.96 12.66 -16.29
CA TRP A 221 10.48 13.55 -15.27
C TRP A 221 11.68 12.93 -14.54
N LEU A 222 11.66 11.62 -14.32
CA LEU A 222 12.82 10.88 -13.78
C LEU A 222 13.99 10.75 -14.78
N GLY A 223 13.82 11.20 -16.01
CA GLY A 223 14.83 11.06 -17.05
C GLY A 223 15.00 9.65 -17.62
N PHE A 224 14.12 8.70 -17.23
CA PHE A 224 14.20 7.31 -17.64
C PHE A 224 13.59 7.08 -19.02
N LYS A 225 14.42 6.66 -19.99
CA LYS A 225 14.02 6.36 -21.37
C LYS A 225 13.97 4.87 -21.65
N LYS A 226 14.74 4.06 -20.93
CA LYS A 226 14.87 2.61 -21.12
C LYS A 226 15.03 1.86 -19.80
N ARG A 227 14.88 0.52 -19.86
CA ARG A 227 14.91 -0.34 -18.67
C ARG A 227 16.24 -0.28 -17.89
N SER A 228 17.34 -0.08 -18.56
CA SER A 228 18.67 0.03 -17.93
C SER A 228 18.84 1.27 -17.04
N ASP A 229 17.97 2.28 -17.18
CA ASP A 229 18.07 3.52 -16.40
C ASP A 229 17.61 3.31 -14.94
N TRP A 230 16.94 2.21 -14.67
CA TRP A 230 16.35 1.86 -13.36
C TRP A 230 17.36 1.21 -12.39
N GLY A 231 18.53 1.57 -12.34
CA GLY A 231 19.54 1.12 -11.37
C GLY A 231 20.33 2.28 -10.81
N SER A 232 19.98 3.49 -11.23
CA SER A 232 20.63 4.72 -10.79
C SER A 232 19.66 5.67 -10.12
N ILE A 233 20.15 6.51 -9.23
CA ILE A 233 19.38 7.59 -8.61
C ILE A 233 19.23 8.70 -9.65
N PRO A 234 17.99 9.11 -10.03
CA PRO A 234 17.80 10.22 -10.96
C PRO A 234 18.33 11.53 -10.36
N ILE A 235 19.05 12.31 -11.16
CA ILE A 235 19.60 13.60 -10.73
C ILE A 235 18.48 14.54 -10.26
N THR A 236 17.43 14.71 -11.10
CA THR A 236 16.26 15.54 -10.78
C THR A 236 15.57 15.16 -9.46
N PHE A 237 15.51 13.85 -9.18
CA PHE A 237 14.95 13.37 -7.91
C PHE A 237 15.88 13.69 -6.73
N SER A 238 17.19 13.48 -6.90
CA SER A 238 18.17 13.77 -5.86
C SER A 238 18.20 15.26 -5.52
N GLU A 239 18.20 16.14 -6.52
CA GLU A 239 18.12 17.60 -6.34
C GLU A 239 16.85 18.01 -5.59
N LEU A 240 15.69 17.46 -5.99
CA LEU A 240 14.44 17.72 -5.26
C LEU A 240 14.51 17.28 -3.79
N MET A 241 15.07 16.11 -3.49
CA MET A 241 15.20 15.64 -2.10
C MET A 241 16.17 16.50 -1.28
N GLU A 242 17.19 17.08 -1.92
CA GLU A 242 18.11 18.00 -1.28
C GLU A 242 17.44 19.33 -0.83
N GLU A 243 16.47 19.82 -1.59
CA GLU A 243 15.65 20.98 -1.21
C GLU A 243 14.87 20.72 0.10
N TYR A 244 14.48 19.46 0.36
CA TYR A 244 13.83 19.03 1.62
C TYR A 244 14.82 18.62 2.72
N GLY A 245 16.13 18.79 2.52
CA GLY A 245 17.15 18.45 3.52
C GLY A 245 17.52 16.97 3.58
N PHE A 246 17.26 16.22 2.52
CA PHE A 246 17.60 14.80 2.43
C PHE A 246 18.71 14.49 1.43
N SER A 247 19.46 13.43 1.71
CA SER A 247 20.37 12.77 0.78
C SER A 247 19.75 11.46 0.31
N THR A 248 19.56 11.27 -0.99
CA THR A 248 19.05 10.01 -1.55
C THR A 248 20.14 8.95 -1.56
N LYS A 249 19.95 7.86 -0.81
CA LYS A 249 20.92 6.75 -0.70
C LYS A 249 20.58 5.57 -1.59
N LYS A 250 19.27 5.25 -1.73
CA LYS A 250 18.78 4.17 -2.60
C LYS A 250 17.53 4.63 -3.33
N PHE A 251 17.31 4.10 -4.51
CA PHE A 251 16.15 4.43 -5.35
C PHE A 251 15.80 3.24 -6.23
N GLU A 252 14.53 2.82 -6.20
CA GLU A 252 14.05 1.76 -7.07
C GLU A 252 12.62 1.97 -7.55
N ARG A 253 12.29 1.30 -8.67
CA ARG A 253 10.92 1.18 -9.14
C ARG A 253 10.23 -0.02 -8.50
N VAL A 254 9.15 0.25 -7.79
CA VAL A 254 8.27 -0.79 -7.25
C VAL A 254 7.48 -1.48 -8.37
N LYS A 255 6.80 -0.68 -9.21
CA LYS A 255 5.99 -1.17 -10.35
C LYS A 255 5.61 -0.04 -11.30
N PHE A 256 5.11 -0.38 -12.47
CA PHE A 256 4.37 0.59 -13.29
C PHE A 256 3.05 0.96 -12.60
N TYR A 257 2.79 2.25 -12.49
CA TYR A 257 1.55 2.81 -11.91
C TYR A 257 0.54 3.21 -12.99
N GLY A 258 1.00 3.34 -14.24
CA GLY A 258 0.25 3.66 -15.45
C GLY A 258 1.17 3.64 -16.66
N PRO A 259 0.70 3.99 -17.86
CA PRO A 259 1.49 3.92 -19.08
C PRO A 259 2.81 4.70 -19.03
N SER A 260 2.79 5.86 -18.37
CA SER A 260 3.96 6.77 -18.29
C SER A 260 4.43 7.03 -16.86
N LYS A 261 3.81 6.38 -15.84
CA LYS A 261 4.13 6.60 -14.43
C LYS A 261 4.66 5.33 -13.79
N SER A 262 5.60 5.50 -12.89
CA SER A 262 6.13 4.44 -12.03
C SER A 262 5.96 4.78 -10.56
N HIS A 263 5.54 3.81 -9.78
CA HIS A 263 5.65 3.84 -8.34
C HIS A 263 7.11 3.55 -7.97
N ILE A 264 7.72 4.46 -7.26
CA ILE A 264 9.10 4.37 -6.80
C ILE A 264 9.17 4.24 -5.28
N ILE A 265 10.28 3.71 -4.82
CA ILE A 265 10.71 3.76 -3.42
C ILE A 265 12.09 4.42 -3.36
N ALA A 266 12.28 5.28 -2.38
CA ALA A 266 13.58 5.87 -2.09
C ALA A 266 13.92 5.77 -0.60
N TYR A 267 15.19 5.52 -0.33
CA TYR A 267 15.80 5.59 0.99
C TYR A 267 16.47 6.96 1.10
N LEU A 268 15.89 7.81 1.94
CA LEU A 268 16.30 9.20 2.13
C LEU A 268 16.91 9.34 3.53
N GLN A 269 18.15 9.80 3.59
CA GLN A 269 18.82 10.10 4.86
C GLN A 269 18.75 11.59 5.13
N LYS A 270 18.31 11.99 6.33
CA LYS A 270 18.33 13.37 6.79
C LYS A 270 19.77 13.88 6.83
N LYS A 271 20.00 15.10 6.29
CA LYS A 271 21.29 15.81 6.34
C LYS A 271 21.49 16.56 7.67
#